data_addbf86aa6bd2fdd07e8a118d0a8a0e2
#
_entry.id   addbf86aa6bd2fdd07e8a118d0a8a0e2
#
_cell.length_a   1.000
_cell.length_b   1.000
_cell.length_c   1.000
_cell.angle_alpha   90.00
_cell.angle_beta   90.00
_cell.angle_gamma   90.00
#
_symmetry.space_group_name_H-M   'P 1'
#
loop_
_entity.id
_entity.type
_entity.pdbx_description
1 polymer ?
#
loop_
_entity_poly.entity_id
_entity_poly.type
_entity_poly.pdbx_seq_one_letter_code
_entity_poly.pdbx_strand_id
1 'polypeptide(L)'
;MKMAYIFIALFVSCSMTELFEEFYPEAEKIMKNMTIEQKIGQLFFPRFNNETKDSDITTRFPGGFVLFGKDFNETENVVINNIEYIQNLSQKAMKLPLGLAVDEEGGTVYRVSKYHRKEGIFPSPHNIYNASGLEGILKIDQEKRDLLRKFKINVNLAPVADMSDDPNDFIYDRTLGYSLNETMKYIEKDVEGYVKDNFTCCAKHFPGYGNNVDTHGEVAVDNRTYENFLERDLKPFQSGITSNIPMILVSHNIVLCKDKDYPASISKVWHEILRNDLNYSGLIATDDLSMDAIKKYSGGMSPAILAVNSGNDIILTSQFYEHLNATIAAVKNNTISMEVIERACKRILAWKIKYLGARYIEGDGKGQDDGKGDDDGKEKKEEKNEPASDNTLLIIILSLVCAIVLGIIIYFVLRQFYCKKQVNDNDIERIAPDTNLL
;
A
#
# COMPACT_ATOMS: atom_id res chain seq x y z
N MET A 1 41.40 32.32 28.82
CA MET A 1 39.92 32.28 28.60
C MET A 1 39.66 31.34 27.46
N LYS A 2 39.17 30.11 27.76
CA LYS A 2 38.77 29.13 26.74
C LYS A 2 37.30 29.31 26.49
N MET A 3 36.95 29.84 25.32
CA MET A 3 35.54 29.85 24.86
C MET A 3 35.16 28.45 24.40
N ALA A 4 34.25 27.81 25.15
CA ALA A 4 33.62 26.58 24.75
C ALA A 4 32.54 26.90 23.74
N TYR A 5 32.69 26.47 22.49
CA TYR A 5 31.62 26.49 21.50
C TYR A 5 30.69 25.31 21.76
N ILE A 6 29.52 25.59 22.29
CA ILE A 6 28.43 24.62 22.37
C ILE A 6 27.80 24.54 20.97
N PHE A 7 28.10 23.49 20.21
CA PHE A 7 27.35 23.13 19.02
C PHE A 7 26.02 22.49 19.46
N ILE A 8 24.96 23.26 19.45
CA ILE A 8 23.60 22.72 19.49
C ILE A 8 23.33 22.19 18.08
N ALA A 9 23.53 20.90 17.87
CA ALA A 9 23.02 20.21 16.70
C ALA A 9 21.51 20.11 16.84
N LEU A 10 20.77 21.03 16.23
CA LEU A 10 19.36 20.88 15.97
C LEU A 10 19.19 19.73 14.95
N PHE A 11 19.00 18.52 15.46
CA PHE A 11 18.40 17.45 14.68
C PHE A 11 16.95 17.85 14.42
N VAL A 12 16.69 18.52 13.30
CA VAL A 12 15.36 18.55 12.72
C VAL A 12 15.13 17.11 12.23
N SER A 13 14.58 16.26 13.08
CA SER A 13 13.94 15.01 12.68
C SER A 13 12.81 15.44 11.76
N CYS A 14 13.05 15.42 10.45
CA CYS A 14 11.97 15.45 9.48
C CYS A 14 11.26 14.10 9.65
N SER A 15 10.31 14.04 10.57
CA SER A 15 9.37 12.94 10.67
C SER A 15 8.66 12.91 9.32
N MET A 16 8.98 11.93 8.48
CA MET A 16 8.18 11.69 7.29
C MET A 16 6.78 11.34 7.80
N THR A 17 5.79 12.16 7.44
CA THR A 17 4.39 11.91 7.78
C THR A 17 3.97 10.56 7.20
N GLU A 18 3.33 9.71 8.02
CA GLU A 18 2.78 8.44 7.53
C GLU A 18 1.74 8.71 6.43
N LEU A 19 1.68 7.82 5.43
CA LEU A 19 0.86 7.98 4.21
C LEU A 19 -0.62 8.29 4.49
N PHE A 20 -1.16 7.82 5.62
CA PHE A 20 -2.57 7.99 5.99
C PHE A 20 -2.76 8.76 7.30
N GLU A 21 -1.72 9.41 7.83
CA GLU A 21 -1.72 10.03 9.17
C GLU A 21 -2.85 11.05 9.34
N GLU A 22 -3.12 11.88 8.33
CA GLU A 22 -4.18 12.89 8.36
C GLU A 22 -5.60 12.30 8.56
N PHE A 23 -5.79 11.01 8.21
CA PHE A 23 -7.07 10.31 8.32
C PHE A 23 -7.20 9.48 9.61
N TYR A 24 -6.15 9.32 10.40
CA TYR A 24 -6.19 8.53 11.63
C TYR A 24 -7.20 9.03 12.66
N PRO A 25 -7.37 10.35 12.89
CA PRO A 25 -8.37 10.80 13.86
C PRO A 25 -9.80 10.40 13.50
N GLU A 26 -10.16 10.42 12.21
CA GLU A 26 -11.48 9.96 11.74
C GLU A 26 -11.60 8.43 11.77
N ALA A 27 -10.54 7.72 11.37
CA ALA A 27 -10.47 6.26 11.45
C ALA A 27 -10.66 5.75 12.89
N GLU A 28 -10.06 6.41 13.88
CA GLU A 28 -10.24 6.07 15.30
C GLU A 28 -11.67 6.30 15.79
N LYS A 29 -12.36 7.36 15.32
CA LYS A 29 -13.78 7.58 15.65
C LYS A 29 -14.64 6.45 15.10
N ILE A 30 -14.41 6.01 13.85
CA ILE A 30 -15.12 4.88 13.25
C ILE A 30 -14.82 3.61 14.07
N MET A 31 -13.54 3.33 14.34
CA MET A 31 -13.09 2.11 15.01
C MET A 31 -13.65 1.96 16.43
N LYS A 32 -13.87 3.06 17.16
CA LYS A 32 -14.46 3.05 18.53
C LYS A 32 -15.84 2.42 18.57
N ASN A 33 -16.61 2.52 17.49
CA ASN A 33 -17.98 1.97 17.40
C ASN A 33 -18.02 0.54 16.84
N MET A 34 -16.85 -0.06 16.51
CA MET A 34 -16.78 -1.41 15.94
C MET A 34 -16.60 -2.48 17.00
N THR A 35 -17.28 -3.61 16.82
CA THR A 35 -17.02 -4.82 17.63
C THR A 35 -15.64 -5.41 17.28
N ILE A 36 -15.15 -6.33 18.12
CA ILE A 36 -13.89 -7.04 17.85
C ILE A 36 -13.96 -7.79 16.52
N GLU A 37 -15.05 -8.51 16.28
CA GLU A 37 -15.29 -9.24 15.04
C GLU A 37 -15.32 -8.34 13.80
N GLN A 38 -15.90 -7.15 13.93
CA GLN A 38 -15.91 -6.15 12.86
C GLN A 38 -14.49 -5.63 12.59
N LYS A 39 -13.71 -5.32 13.62
CA LYS A 39 -12.31 -4.88 13.46
C LYS A 39 -11.47 -5.96 12.76
N ILE A 40 -11.59 -7.22 13.21
CA ILE A 40 -10.86 -8.34 12.62
C ILE A 40 -11.32 -8.58 11.18
N GLY A 41 -12.62 -8.55 10.91
CA GLY A 41 -13.18 -8.73 9.57
C GLY A 41 -12.59 -7.75 8.54
N GLN A 42 -12.33 -6.50 8.95
CA GLN A 42 -11.73 -5.50 8.05
C GLN A 42 -10.35 -5.89 7.51
N LEU A 43 -9.60 -6.73 8.22
CA LEU A 43 -8.30 -7.20 7.77
C LEU A 43 -8.40 -8.22 6.62
N PHE A 44 -9.56 -8.82 6.40
CA PHE A 44 -9.73 -9.88 5.41
C PHE A 44 -10.28 -9.38 4.08
N PHE A 45 -9.59 -9.78 3.00
CA PHE A 45 -10.04 -9.64 1.61
C PHE A 45 -10.13 -11.04 1.01
N PRO A 46 -11.23 -11.78 1.29
CA PRO A 46 -11.41 -13.10 0.75
C PRO A 46 -11.68 -13.07 -0.75
N ARG A 47 -11.47 -14.23 -1.41
CA ARG A 47 -11.95 -14.45 -2.76
C ARG A 47 -13.47 -14.28 -2.79
N PHE A 48 -13.96 -13.48 -3.73
CA PHE A 48 -15.38 -13.23 -3.89
C PHE A 48 -16.16 -14.55 -4.20
N ASN A 49 -17.27 -14.75 -3.52
CA ASN A 49 -18.20 -15.85 -3.77
C ASN A 49 -19.61 -15.31 -3.81
N ASN A 50 -20.25 -15.42 -4.99
CA ASN A 50 -21.59 -14.90 -5.22
C ASN A 50 -22.67 -15.58 -4.35
N GLU A 51 -22.45 -16.83 -3.93
CA GLU A 51 -23.41 -17.59 -3.11
C GLU A 51 -23.41 -17.16 -1.65
N THR A 52 -22.24 -16.78 -1.12
CA THR A 52 -22.07 -16.49 0.32
C THR A 52 -21.91 -15.01 0.62
N LYS A 53 -21.78 -14.15 -0.39
CA LYS A 53 -21.47 -12.73 -0.25
C LYS A 53 -22.36 -11.97 0.76
N ASP A 54 -23.66 -12.28 0.78
CA ASP A 54 -24.61 -11.57 1.64
C ASP A 54 -24.35 -11.89 3.12
N SER A 55 -24.18 -13.18 3.45
CA SER A 55 -23.85 -13.61 4.81
C SER A 55 -22.43 -13.16 5.20
N ASP A 56 -21.48 -13.18 4.27
CA ASP A 56 -20.11 -12.73 4.55
C ASP A 56 -20.10 -11.24 4.92
N ILE A 57 -20.77 -10.39 4.14
CA ILE A 57 -20.84 -8.96 4.39
C ILE A 57 -21.56 -8.64 5.70
N THR A 58 -22.70 -9.31 5.99
CA THR A 58 -23.57 -8.95 7.11
C THR A 58 -23.19 -9.58 8.45
N THR A 59 -22.41 -10.67 8.44
CA THR A 59 -22.06 -11.41 9.66
C THR A 59 -20.57 -11.55 9.92
N ARG A 60 -19.71 -11.37 8.90
CA ARG A 60 -18.25 -11.53 9.00
C ARG A 60 -17.46 -10.27 8.68
N PHE A 61 -18.12 -9.28 8.05
CA PHE A 61 -17.64 -7.92 7.90
C PHE A 61 -16.29 -7.78 7.18
N PRO A 62 -16.05 -8.43 6.01
CA PRO A 62 -14.79 -8.34 5.33
C PRO A 62 -14.45 -6.90 4.95
N GLY A 63 -13.17 -6.57 4.97
CA GLY A 63 -12.66 -5.26 4.52
C GLY A 63 -12.85 -5.04 3.02
N GLY A 64 -12.86 -6.13 2.26
CA GLY A 64 -13.01 -6.13 0.82
C GLY A 64 -13.12 -7.54 0.25
N PHE A 65 -13.03 -7.64 -1.08
CA PHE A 65 -12.98 -8.91 -1.81
C PHE A 65 -11.95 -8.86 -2.93
N VAL A 66 -11.38 -10.03 -3.28
CA VAL A 66 -10.64 -10.24 -4.52
C VAL A 66 -11.57 -10.88 -5.54
N LEU A 67 -11.79 -10.20 -6.68
CA LEU A 67 -12.63 -10.67 -7.78
C LEU A 67 -11.77 -11.28 -8.88
N PHE A 68 -12.29 -12.34 -9.49
CA PHE A 68 -11.63 -13.09 -10.55
C PHE A 68 -12.38 -12.96 -11.88
N GLY A 69 -11.77 -13.40 -12.99
CA GLY A 69 -12.37 -13.28 -14.32
C GLY A 69 -13.78 -13.84 -14.43
N LYS A 70 -14.11 -14.94 -13.70
CA LYS A 70 -15.47 -15.50 -13.67
C LYS A 70 -16.54 -14.51 -13.18
N ASP A 71 -16.16 -13.58 -12.31
CA ASP A 71 -17.08 -12.61 -11.70
C ASP A 71 -17.43 -11.46 -12.67
N PHE A 72 -16.70 -11.39 -13.80
CA PHE A 72 -16.93 -10.44 -14.90
C PHE A 72 -17.52 -11.09 -16.15
N ASN A 73 -17.76 -12.40 -16.16
CA ASN A 73 -18.27 -13.15 -17.33
C ASN A 73 -19.79 -13.02 -17.49
N GLU A 74 -20.29 -11.78 -17.43
CA GLU A 74 -21.68 -11.39 -17.59
C GLU A 74 -21.77 -10.08 -18.39
N THR A 75 -22.95 -9.61 -18.70
CA THR A 75 -23.10 -8.31 -19.35
C THR A 75 -22.66 -7.18 -18.40
N GLU A 76 -22.18 -6.08 -18.98
CA GLU A 76 -21.69 -4.92 -18.24
C GLU A 76 -22.66 -4.46 -17.14
N ASN A 77 -23.94 -4.31 -17.48
CA ASN A 77 -24.97 -3.88 -16.52
C ASN A 77 -25.15 -4.88 -15.36
N VAL A 78 -25.08 -6.18 -15.63
CA VAL A 78 -25.21 -7.21 -14.58
C VAL A 78 -24.01 -7.12 -13.63
N VAL A 79 -22.78 -6.99 -14.13
CA VAL A 79 -21.61 -6.86 -13.30
C VAL A 79 -21.67 -5.60 -12.45
N ILE A 80 -21.97 -4.45 -13.04
CA ILE A 80 -22.06 -3.17 -12.32
C ILE A 80 -23.13 -3.24 -11.23
N ASN A 81 -24.34 -3.76 -11.54
CA ASN A 81 -25.42 -3.89 -10.56
C ASN A 81 -25.06 -4.82 -9.40
N ASN A 82 -24.35 -5.93 -9.67
CA ASN A 82 -23.88 -6.84 -8.62
C ASN A 82 -22.87 -6.17 -7.69
N ILE A 83 -21.94 -5.38 -8.25
CA ILE A 83 -20.96 -4.64 -7.46
C ILE A 83 -21.63 -3.54 -6.64
N GLU A 84 -22.55 -2.79 -7.21
CA GLU A 84 -23.33 -1.79 -6.48
C GLU A 84 -24.17 -2.41 -5.37
N TYR A 85 -24.74 -3.58 -5.61
CA TYR A 85 -25.48 -4.32 -4.60
C TYR A 85 -24.64 -4.64 -3.38
N ILE A 86 -23.44 -5.24 -3.55
CA ILE A 86 -22.57 -5.59 -2.41
C ILE A 86 -22.02 -4.35 -1.71
N GLN A 87 -21.73 -3.27 -2.43
CA GLN A 87 -21.32 -2.00 -1.83
C GLN A 87 -22.45 -1.41 -0.96
N ASN A 88 -23.68 -1.41 -1.46
CA ASN A 88 -24.87 -0.95 -0.73
C ASN A 88 -25.15 -1.82 0.50
N LEU A 89 -24.93 -3.14 0.39
CA LEU A 89 -25.09 -4.07 1.50
C LEU A 89 -24.06 -3.80 2.61
N SER A 90 -22.80 -3.60 2.26
CA SER A 90 -21.75 -3.23 3.19
C SER A 90 -22.03 -1.87 3.86
N GLN A 91 -22.49 -0.89 3.07
CA GLN A 91 -22.85 0.42 3.59
C GLN A 91 -24.00 0.33 4.61
N LYS A 92 -24.97 -0.56 4.40
CA LYS A 92 -26.05 -0.81 5.37
C LYS A 92 -25.55 -1.52 6.63
N ALA A 93 -24.70 -2.56 6.47
CA ALA A 93 -24.24 -3.41 7.56
C ALA A 93 -23.19 -2.73 8.45
N MET A 94 -22.29 -1.92 7.86
CA MET A 94 -21.13 -1.40 8.56
C MET A 94 -20.89 0.11 8.39
N LYS A 95 -21.65 0.79 7.53
CA LYS A 95 -21.40 2.17 7.11
C LYS A 95 -20.01 2.36 6.45
N LEU A 96 -19.46 1.29 5.89
CA LEU A 96 -18.15 1.27 5.27
C LEU A 96 -18.21 0.71 3.84
N PRO A 97 -17.45 1.29 2.89
CA PRO A 97 -17.29 0.71 1.57
C PRO A 97 -16.37 -0.52 1.60
N LEU A 98 -16.56 -1.43 0.63
CA LEU A 98 -15.67 -2.55 0.39
C LEU A 98 -14.49 -2.16 -0.49
N GLY A 99 -13.29 -2.65 -0.16
CA GLY A 99 -12.18 -2.73 -1.09
C GLY A 99 -12.46 -3.83 -2.12
N LEU A 100 -12.51 -3.49 -3.40
CA LEU A 100 -12.74 -4.46 -4.48
C LEU A 100 -11.49 -4.55 -5.33
N ALA A 101 -10.76 -5.67 -5.18
CA ALA A 101 -9.45 -5.88 -5.77
C ALA A 101 -9.50 -6.85 -6.96
N VAL A 102 -8.69 -6.57 -7.97
CA VAL A 102 -8.47 -7.44 -9.12
C VAL A 102 -7.00 -7.46 -9.52
N ASP A 103 -6.55 -8.52 -10.21
CA ASP A 103 -5.26 -8.58 -10.89
C ASP A 103 -5.45 -8.20 -12.37
N GLU A 104 -5.45 -6.94 -12.69
CA GLU A 104 -5.46 -6.45 -14.07
C GLU A 104 -4.06 -5.98 -14.46
N GLU A 105 -3.11 -6.93 -14.55
CA GLU A 105 -1.72 -6.65 -14.91
C GLU A 105 -1.55 -6.40 -16.41
N GLY A 106 -2.27 -7.16 -17.20
CA GLY A 106 -2.08 -7.35 -18.63
C GLY A 106 -1.28 -8.62 -18.94
N GLY A 107 -1.11 -8.95 -20.23
CA GLY A 107 -0.45 -10.17 -20.64
C GLY A 107 -1.21 -11.43 -20.20
N THR A 108 -0.58 -12.27 -19.39
CA THR A 108 -1.14 -13.54 -18.91
C THR A 108 -2.07 -13.39 -17.71
N VAL A 109 -2.00 -12.24 -16.99
CA VAL A 109 -2.79 -12.00 -15.78
C VAL A 109 -3.77 -10.85 -15.99
N TYR A 110 -5.03 -11.18 -16.12
CA TYR A 110 -6.14 -10.28 -16.41
C TYR A 110 -7.45 -10.77 -15.79
N ARG A 111 -8.40 -9.86 -15.54
CA ARG A 111 -9.72 -10.20 -15.00
C ARG A 111 -10.85 -9.55 -15.78
N VAL A 112 -10.84 -8.22 -15.93
CA VAL A 112 -11.92 -7.41 -16.50
C VAL A 112 -11.78 -7.27 -18.01
N SER A 113 -10.57 -6.98 -18.51
CA SER A 113 -10.33 -6.65 -19.92
C SER A 113 -10.74 -7.76 -20.87
N LYS A 114 -10.57 -9.03 -20.48
CA LYS A 114 -10.98 -10.18 -21.30
C LYS A 114 -12.44 -10.12 -21.74
N TYR A 115 -13.30 -9.62 -20.88
CA TYR A 115 -14.75 -9.65 -21.08
C TYR A 115 -15.32 -8.29 -21.54
N HIS A 116 -14.67 -7.19 -21.15
CA HIS A 116 -15.26 -5.86 -21.23
C HIS A 116 -14.40 -4.83 -21.96
N ARG A 117 -13.27 -5.22 -22.53
CA ARG A 117 -12.46 -4.35 -23.40
C ARG A 117 -12.62 -4.80 -24.86
N LYS A 118 -13.00 -3.86 -25.71
CA LYS A 118 -13.26 -4.12 -27.15
C LYS A 118 -12.04 -4.70 -27.87
N GLU A 119 -10.85 -4.19 -27.54
CA GLU A 119 -9.57 -4.58 -28.12
C GLU A 119 -9.02 -5.88 -27.49
N GLY A 120 -9.77 -6.51 -26.57
CA GLY A 120 -9.36 -7.70 -25.83
C GLY A 120 -8.46 -7.40 -24.64
N ILE A 121 -7.67 -8.36 -24.21
CA ILE A 121 -6.78 -8.29 -23.05
C ILE A 121 -5.73 -7.20 -23.26
N PHE A 122 -5.39 -6.44 -22.20
CA PHE A 122 -4.25 -5.53 -22.24
C PHE A 122 -2.95 -6.32 -22.45
N PRO A 123 -2.04 -5.84 -23.32
CA PRO A 123 -0.73 -6.46 -23.45
C PRO A 123 0.07 -6.40 -22.12
N SER A 124 1.09 -7.24 -22.00
CA SER A 124 2.00 -7.17 -20.83
C SER A 124 2.81 -5.85 -20.84
N PRO A 125 3.26 -5.37 -19.65
CA PRO A 125 4.13 -4.20 -19.56
C PRO A 125 5.36 -4.32 -20.46
N HIS A 126 5.99 -5.50 -20.52
CA HIS A 126 7.11 -5.78 -21.41
C HIS A 126 6.79 -5.51 -22.89
N ASN A 127 5.67 -6.06 -23.39
CA ASN A 127 5.28 -5.89 -24.79
C ASN A 127 4.92 -4.43 -25.11
N ILE A 128 4.28 -3.72 -24.20
CA ILE A 128 3.95 -2.30 -24.39
C ILE A 128 5.23 -1.46 -24.42
N TYR A 129 6.17 -1.73 -23.51
CA TYR A 129 7.44 -1.01 -23.45
C TYR A 129 8.26 -1.20 -24.72
N ASN A 130 8.33 -2.44 -25.23
CA ASN A 130 8.97 -2.75 -26.51
C ASN A 130 8.38 -1.96 -27.70
N ALA A 131 7.06 -1.82 -27.72
CA ALA A 131 6.35 -1.20 -28.82
C ALA A 131 6.34 0.34 -28.75
N SER A 132 6.27 0.91 -27.54
CA SER A 132 5.91 2.33 -27.37
C SER A 132 6.62 2.99 -26.16
N GLY A 133 7.57 2.31 -25.53
CA GLY A 133 8.32 2.84 -24.39
C GLY A 133 7.44 3.11 -23.16
N LEU A 134 7.97 3.89 -22.23
CA LEU A 134 7.29 4.24 -20.98
C LEU A 134 5.98 5.00 -21.21
N GLU A 135 5.93 5.92 -22.17
CA GLU A 135 4.71 6.69 -22.48
C GLU A 135 3.57 5.77 -22.92
N GLY A 136 3.89 4.73 -23.71
CA GLY A 136 2.91 3.72 -24.10
C GLY A 136 2.34 2.96 -22.90
N ILE A 137 3.19 2.58 -21.93
CA ILE A 137 2.73 1.92 -20.68
C ILE A 137 1.79 2.86 -19.92
N LEU A 138 2.20 4.09 -19.65
CA LEU A 138 1.41 5.04 -18.85
C LEU A 138 0.05 5.32 -19.48
N LYS A 139 -0.04 5.34 -20.82
CA LYS A 139 -1.31 5.45 -21.52
C LYS A 139 -2.20 4.22 -21.31
N ILE A 140 -1.65 3.02 -21.43
CA ILE A 140 -2.40 1.77 -21.23
C ILE A 140 -2.83 1.62 -19.78
N ASP A 141 -1.99 2.00 -18.82
CA ASP A 141 -2.34 1.96 -17.40
C ASP A 141 -3.44 2.98 -17.06
N GLN A 142 -3.51 4.12 -17.74
CA GLN A 142 -4.67 5.00 -17.65
C GLN A 142 -5.94 4.30 -18.19
N GLU A 143 -5.87 3.64 -19.33
CA GLU A 143 -7.00 2.88 -19.89
C GLU A 143 -7.45 1.75 -18.92
N LYS A 144 -6.50 1.07 -18.25
CA LYS A 144 -6.82 0.07 -17.21
C LYS A 144 -7.60 0.70 -16.05
N ARG A 145 -7.11 1.82 -15.50
CA ARG A 145 -7.79 2.54 -14.41
C ARG A 145 -9.19 2.97 -14.80
N ASP A 146 -9.37 3.48 -16.01
CA ASP A 146 -10.68 3.92 -16.53
C ASP A 146 -11.64 2.74 -16.68
N LEU A 147 -11.14 1.60 -17.21
CA LEU A 147 -11.92 0.37 -17.30
C LEU A 147 -12.34 -0.13 -15.91
N LEU A 148 -11.40 -0.20 -14.97
CA LEU A 148 -11.68 -0.66 -13.60
C LEU A 148 -12.68 0.24 -12.88
N ARG A 149 -12.57 1.56 -13.01
CA ARG A 149 -13.55 2.52 -12.47
C ARG A 149 -14.94 2.34 -13.05
N LYS A 150 -15.04 2.09 -14.34
CA LYS A 150 -16.31 1.80 -15.00
C LYS A 150 -17.06 0.67 -14.31
N PHE A 151 -16.32 -0.37 -13.87
CA PHE A 151 -16.85 -1.50 -13.12
C PHE A 151 -16.83 -1.30 -11.61
N LYS A 152 -16.63 -0.08 -11.10
CA LYS A 152 -16.62 0.23 -9.65
C LYS A 152 -15.55 -0.54 -8.86
N ILE A 153 -14.54 -1.07 -9.53
CA ILE A 153 -13.34 -1.63 -8.91
C ILE A 153 -12.48 -0.49 -8.41
N ASN A 154 -11.86 -0.64 -7.24
CA ASN A 154 -11.14 0.42 -6.56
C ASN A 154 -9.72 0.03 -6.11
N VAL A 155 -9.32 -1.23 -6.34
CA VAL A 155 -7.96 -1.73 -6.09
C VAL A 155 -7.49 -2.53 -7.30
N ASN A 156 -6.32 -2.18 -7.86
CA ASN A 156 -5.61 -3.04 -8.80
C ASN A 156 -4.39 -3.65 -8.11
N LEU A 157 -4.29 -4.98 -8.07
CA LEU A 157 -3.12 -5.70 -7.57
C LEU A 157 -2.01 -5.70 -8.64
N ALA A 158 -1.57 -4.52 -8.99
CA ALA A 158 -0.51 -4.16 -9.93
C ALA A 158 0.03 -2.77 -9.54
N PRO A 159 1.24 -2.40 -9.95
CA PRO A 159 2.16 -3.03 -10.89
C PRO A 159 2.97 -4.19 -10.30
N VAL A 160 3.49 -5.06 -11.21
CA VAL A 160 4.51 -6.05 -10.87
C VAL A 160 5.86 -5.35 -10.80
N ALA A 161 6.43 -5.29 -9.59
CA ALA A 161 7.70 -4.62 -9.29
C ALA A 161 8.89 -5.59 -9.26
N ASP A 162 8.63 -6.88 -9.51
CA ASP A 162 9.68 -7.89 -9.58
C ASP A 162 10.69 -7.61 -10.68
N MET A 163 11.93 -7.97 -10.42
CA MET A 163 13.03 -7.89 -11.38
C MET A 163 13.30 -9.27 -11.97
N SER A 164 13.19 -9.39 -13.29
CA SER A 164 13.67 -10.53 -14.06
C SER A 164 14.20 -10.07 -15.41
N ASP A 165 15.32 -10.65 -15.80
CA ASP A 165 16.03 -10.40 -17.06
C ASP A 165 16.26 -11.72 -17.85
N ASP A 166 15.84 -12.86 -17.31
CA ASP A 166 15.87 -14.15 -18.00
C ASP A 166 14.45 -14.54 -18.49
N PRO A 167 14.26 -14.69 -19.82
CA PRO A 167 12.97 -15.12 -20.37
C PRO A 167 12.47 -16.50 -19.90
N ASN A 168 13.33 -17.29 -19.26
CA ASN A 168 12.95 -18.59 -18.69
C ASN A 168 12.42 -18.48 -17.25
N ASP A 169 12.55 -17.33 -16.61
CA ASP A 169 12.00 -17.11 -15.27
C ASP A 169 10.46 -17.12 -15.30
N PHE A 170 9.85 -17.79 -14.33
CA PHE A 170 8.38 -17.81 -14.17
C PHE A 170 7.74 -16.42 -14.21
N ILE A 171 8.40 -15.44 -13.59
CA ILE A 171 7.85 -14.09 -13.43
C ILE A 171 8.10 -13.18 -14.63
N TYR A 172 9.02 -13.55 -15.55
CA TYR A 172 9.51 -12.67 -16.62
C TYR A 172 8.40 -12.03 -17.45
N ASP A 173 7.45 -12.82 -17.96
CA ASP A 173 6.35 -12.33 -18.80
C ASP A 173 5.42 -11.33 -18.10
N ARG A 174 5.49 -11.24 -16.77
CA ARG A 174 4.69 -10.32 -15.94
C ARG A 174 5.46 -9.07 -15.55
N THR A 175 6.80 -9.10 -15.63
CA THR A 175 7.69 -7.97 -15.29
C THR A 175 7.82 -6.98 -16.45
N LEU A 176 8.53 -5.86 -16.21
CA LEU A 176 8.96 -5.01 -17.31
C LEU A 176 9.99 -5.71 -18.21
N GLY A 177 10.85 -6.58 -17.63
CA GLY A 177 11.89 -7.32 -18.35
C GLY A 177 13.02 -6.44 -18.88
N TYR A 178 13.35 -5.36 -18.21
CA TYR A 178 14.35 -4.37 -18.58
C TYR A 178 15.29 -4.04 -17.42
N SER A 179 16.23 -3.10 -17.65
CA SER A 179 17.19 -2.68 -16.65
C SER A 179 16.52 -2.18 -15.37
N LEU A 180 17.28 -2.23 -14.28
CA LEU A 180 16.83 -1.72 -12.98
C LEU A 180 16.32 -0.27 -13.07
N ASN A 181 17.08 0.60 -13.76
CA ASN A 181 16.71 2.02 -13.89
C ASN A 181 15.38 2.22 -14.64
N GLU A 182 15.14 1.43 -15.68
CA GLU A 182 13.89 1.49 -16.44
C GLU A 182 12.71 0.96 -15.62
N THR A 183 12.90 -0.14 -14.90
CA THR A 183 11.89 -0.70 -13.99
C THR A 183 11.57 0.26 -12.86
N MET A 184 12.57 0.86 -12.21
CA MET A 184 12.37 1.87 -11.17
C MET A 184 11.55 3.05 -11.69
N LYS A 185 11.89 3.55 -12.89
CA LYS A 185 11.18 4.68 -13.51
C LYS A 185 9.75 4.31 -13.92
N TYR A 186 9.53 3.08 -14.40
CA TYR A 186 8.20 2.57 -14.67
C TYR A 186 7.35 2.56 -13.40
N ILE A 187 7.83 1.90 -12.34
CA ILE A 187 7.10 1.81 -11.07
C ILE A 187 6.81 3.21 -10.49
N GLU A 188 7.81 4.11 -10.50
CA GLU A 188 7.62 5.50 -10.07
C GLU A 188 6.45 6.17 -10.80
N LYS A 189 6.49 6.16 -12.12
CA LYS A 189 5.52 6.90 -12.95
C LYS A 189 4.14 6.27 -12.97
N ASP A 190 4.06 4.94 -12.94
CA ASP A 190 2.77 4.25 -12.85
C ASP A 190 2.09 4.53 -11.50
N VAL A 191 2.83 4.41 -10.39
CA VAL A 191 2.31 4.73 -9.05
C VAL A 191 1.87 6.20 -8.96
N GLU A 192 2.65 7.15 -9.49
CA GLU A 192 2.25 8.56 -9.55
C GLU A 192 0.90 8.73 -10.29
N GLY A 193 0.68 7.98 -11.37
CA GLY A 193 -0.58 7.97 -12.12
C GLY A 193 -1.76 7.46 -11.27
N TYR A 194 -1.59 6.36 -10.55
CA TYR A 194 -2.61 5.81 -9.64
C TYR A 194 -2.92 6.76 -8.49
N VAL A 195 -1.89 7.32 -7.84
CA VAL A 195 -2.05 8.26 -6.71
C VAL A 195 -2.75 9.55 -7.17
N LYS A 196 -2.36 10.12 -8.31
CA LYS A 196 -2.99 11.29 -8.91
C LYS A 196 -4.48 11.06 -9.17
N ASP A 197 -4.81 9.87 -9.61
CA ASP A 197 -6.18 9.48 -9.93
C ASP A 197 -7.00 9.06 -8.70
N ASN A 198 -6.42 9.11 -7.50
CA ASN A 198 -7.01 8.59 -6.26
C ASN A 198 -7.52 7.14 -6.43
N PHE A 199 -6.69 6.27 -7.03
CA PHE A 199 -6.98 4.87 -7.25
C PHE A 199 -5.91 4.01 -6.55
N THR A 200 -6.31 2.92 -5.89
CA THR A 200 -5.37 2.07 -5.17
C THR A 200 -4.65 1.12 -6.11
N CYS A 201 -3.32 1.22 -6.16
CA CYS A 201 -2.44 0.22 -6.77
C CYS A 201 -1.68 -0.57 -5.69
N CYS A 202 -1.14 -1.72 -6.07
CA CYS A 202 -0.42 -2.62 -5.19
C CYS A 202 0.82 -3.17 -5.87
N ALA A 203 2.02 -2.69 -5.48
CA ALA A 203 3.26 -3.28 -5.99
C ALA A 203 3.47 -4.68 -5.44
N LYS A 204 3.90 -5.60 -6.30
CA LYS A 204 4.12 -7.00 -5.95
C LYS A 204 5.27 -7.61 -6.74
N HIS A 205 5.90 -8.63 -6.20
CA HIS A 205 5.64 -9.40 -4.98
C HIS A 205 6.84 -9.21 -4.05
N PHE A 206 6.71 -8.38 -3.03
CA PHE A 206 7.82 -8.07 -2.11
C PHE A 206 8.32 -9.33 -1.40
N PRO A 207 9.63 -9.53 -1.20
CA PRO A 207 10.76 -8.64 -1.54
C PRO A 207 11.32 -8.79 -2.96
N GLY A 208 10.69 -9.57 -3.83
CA GLY A 208 11.08 -9.80 -5.22
C GLY A 208 11.27 -11.29 -5.53
N TYR A 209 10.59 -11.78 -6.57
CA TYR A 209 10.66 -13.20 -6.98
C TYR A 209 12.05 -13.58 -7.53
N GLY A 210 12.69 -12.70 -8.31
CA GLY A 210 13.88 -13.07 -9.05
C GLY A 210 13.64 -14.27 -9.96
N ASN A 211 14.59 -15.22 -9.99
CA ASN A 211 14.52 -16.45 -10.78
C ASN A 211 13.95 -17.65 -10.01
N ASN A 212 13.10 -17.41 -9.01
CA ASN A 212 12.47 -18.47 -8.24
C ASN A 212 11.28 -19.12 -8.99
N VAL A 213 10.90 -20.31 -8.53
CA VAL A 213 9.73 -21.05 -9.04
C VAL A 213 8.42 -20.39 -8.58
N ASP A 214 7.33 -20.76 -9.26
CA ASP A 214 5.98 -20.33 -8.90
C ASP A 214 5.53 -20.90 -7.54
N THR A 215 5.21 -20.02 -6.59
CA THR A 215 4.76 -20.40 -5.25
C THR A 215 3.32 -20.93 -5.19
N HIS A 216 2.57 -20.90 -6.29
CA HIS A 216 1.27 -21.54 -6.36
C HIS A 216 1.35 -23.08 -6.26
N GLY A 217 2.42 -23.68 -6.76
CA GLY A 217 2.61 -25.14 -6.78
C GLY A 217 3.72 -25.64 -5.88
N GLU A 218 4.76 -24.84 -5.65
CA GLU A 218 5.96 -25.24 -4.93
C GLU A 218 6.42 -24.14 -3.96
N VAL A 219 7.29 -24.54 -3.02
CA VAL A 219 7.92 -23.56 -2.13
C VAL A 219 9.13 -22.96 -2.84
N ALA A 220 9.06 -21.68 -3.14
CA ALA A 220 10.22 -20.96 -3.66
C ALA A 220 11.20 -20.66 -2.52
N VAL A 221 12.43 -21.18 -2.65
CA VAL A 221 13.52 -20.93 -1.68
C VAL A 221 14.58 -20.09 -2.38
N ASP A 222 14.72 -18.87 -1.92
CA ASP A 222 15.66 -17.89 -2.45
C ASP A 222 16.95 -17.89 -1.62
N ASN A 223 18.07 -18.18 -2.27
CA ASN A 223 19.39 -18.23 -1.63
C ASN A 223 20.27 -17.02 -1.98
N ARG A 224 19.73 -16.00 -2.63
CA ARG A 224 20.46 -14.77 -2.94
C ARG A 224 20.85 -14.03 -1.66
N THR A 225 21.95 -13.27 -1.73
CA THR A 225 22.41 -12.47 -0.58
C THR A 225 21.53 -11.26 -0.35
N TYR A 226 21.58 -10.70 0.85
CA TYR A 226 20.80 -9.48 1.14
C TYR A 226 21.27 -8.28 0.33
N GLU A 227 22.56 -8.22 0.00
CA GLU A 227 23.14 -7.20 -0.89
C GLU A 227 22.47 -7.24 -2.27
N ASN A 228 22.20 -8.43 -2.82
CA ASN A 228 21.50 -8.54 -4.10
C ASN A 228 20.10 -7.91 -4.01
N PHE A 229 19.37 -8.14 -2.91
CA PHE A 229 18.06 -7.50 -2.69
C PHE A 229 18.19 -5.97 -2.56
N LEU A 230 19.14 -5.49 -1.77
CA LEU A 230 19.37 -4.05 -1.57
C LEU A 230 19.75 -3.32 -2.87
N GLU A 231 20.58 -3.95 -3.71
CA GLU A 231 21.11 -3.33 -4.92
C GLU A 231 20.17 -3.47 -6.12
N ARG A 232 19.24 -4.44 -6.11
CA ARG A 232 18.38 -4.73 -7.24
C ARG A 232 16.89 -4.80 -6.86
N ASP A 233 16.46 -5.87 -6.16
CA ASP A 233 15.04 -6.25 -6.07
C ASP A 233 14.21 -5.28 -5.20
N LEU A 234 14.80 -4.67 -4.15
CA LEU A 234 14.10 -3.71 -3.31
C LEU A 234 14.00 -2.30 -3.92
N LYS A 235 14.78 -2.00 -4.96
CA LYS A 235 14.81 -0.66 -5.57
C LYS A 235 13.50 -0.27 -6.27
N PRO A 236 12.84 -1.13 -7.06
CA PRO A 236 11.53 -0.82 -7.62
C PRO A 236 10.47 -0.55 -6.53
N PHE A 237 10.48 -1.33 -5.43
CA PHE A 237 9.58 -1.07 -4.30
C PHE A 237 9.90 0.27 -3.63
N GLN A 238 11.18 0.62 -3.46
CA GLN A 238 11.57 1.92 -2.93
C GLN A 238 11.09 3.07 -3.84
N SER A 239 11.13 2.91 -5.17
CA SER A 239 10.57 3.89 -6.10
C SER A 239 9.06 4.07 -5.91
N GLY A 240 8.32 2.96 -5.76
CA GLY A 240 6.89 2.99 -5.43
C GLY A 240 6.60 3.67 -4.08
N ILE A 241 7.40 3.38 -3.05
CA ILE A 241 7.28 3.99 -1.72
C ILE A 241 7.49 5.50 -1.79
N THR A 242 8.52 5.94 -2.50
CA THR A 242 8.81 7.37 -2.71
C THR A 242 7.68 8.09 -3.45
N SER A 243 6.97 7.37 -4.33
CA SER A 243 5.78 7.86 -5.04
C SER A 243 4.46 7.68 -4.27
N ASN A 244 4.53 7.36 -2.97
CA ASN A 244 3.38 7.19 -2.07
C ASN A 244 2.45 6.03 -2.46
N ILE A 245 3.00 4.89 -2.84
CA ILE A 245 2.21 3.69 -3.15
C ILE A 245 1.32 3.30 -1.97
N PRO A 246 -0.01 3.12 -2.19
CA PRO A 246 -0.93 2.84 -1.08
C PRO A 246 -0.85 1.41 -0.54
N MET A 247 -0.43 0.43 -1.36
CA MET A 247 -0.39 -0.99 -0.96
C MET A 247 0.82 -1.71 -1.53
N ILE A 248 1.41 -2.63 -0.75
CA ILE A 248 2.45 -3.58 -1.19
C ILE A 248 2.01 -4.98 -0.78
N LEU A 249 2.11 -5.93 -1.71
CA LEU A 249 1.81 -7.35 -1.50
C LEU A 249 3.10 -8.13 -1.30
N VAL A 250 3.12 -8.94 -0.22
CA VAL A 250 4.27 -9.75 0.19
C VAL A 250 4.11 -11.19 -0.27
N SER A 251 5.14 -11.71 -0.94
CA SER A 251 5.17 -13.06 -1.54
C SER A 251 5.34 -14.18 -0.51
N HIS A 252 5.12 -15.41 -0.96
CA HIS A 252 5.36 -16.62 -0.17
C HIS A 252 6.76 -17.23 -0.35
N ASN A 253 7.71 -16.46 -0.89
CA ASN A 253 9.10 -16.91 -1.02
C ASN A 253 9.77 -17.03 0.35
N ILE A 254 10.54 -18.08 0.58
CA ILE A 254 11.48 -18.20 1.69
C ILE A 254 12.78 -17.58 1.24
N VAL A 255 13.17 -16.47 1.87
CA VAL A 255 14.37 -15.73 1.52
C VAL A 255 15.44 -15.92 2.59
N LEU A 256 16.33 -16.89 2.37
CA LEU A 256 17.24 -17.47 3.36
C LEU A 256 18.18 -16.44 4.01
N CYS A 257 18.54 -15.38 3.30
CA CYS A 257 19.48 -14.37 3.81
C CYS A 257 18.94 -13.56 5.01
N LYS A 258 17.63 -13.58 5.24
CA LYS A 258 16.98 -12.85 6.36
C LYS A 258 16.11 -13.73 7.23
N ASP A 259 15.35 -14.64 6.64
CA ASP A 259 14.50 -15.57 7.38
C ASP A 259 14.44 -16.92 6.66
N LYS A 260 15.04 -17.93 7.29
CA LYS A 260 15.08 -19.30 6.76
C LYS A 260 13.87 -20.16 7.15
N ASP A 261 13.14 -19.70 8.17
CA ASP A 261 12.11 -20.49 8.84
C ASP A 261 10.70 -20.13 8.32
N TYR A 262 10.52 -18.88 7.84
CA TYR A 262 9.21 -18.40 7.38
C TYR A 262 9.27 -17.77 5.99
N PRO A 263 8.26 -18.04 5.13
CA PRO A 263 8.01 -17.25 3.93
C PRO A 263 7.83 -15.76 4.24
N ALA A 264 8.22 -14.89 3.31
CA ALA A 264 8.23 -13.46 3.54
C ALA A 264 6.87 -12.91 4.03
N SER A 265 5.75 -13.43 3.51
CA SER A 265 4.38 -13.01 3.90
C SER A 265 4.02 -13.26 5.37
N ILE A 266 4.70 -14.19 6.03
CA ILE A 266 4.51 -14.49 7.46
C ILE A 266 5.80 -14.27 8.29
N SER A 267 6.82 -13.66 7.69
CA SER A 267 8.09 -13.32 8.32
C SER A 267 8.04 -11.91 8.94
N LYS A 268 8.20 -11.84 10.24
CA LYS A 268 8.32 -10.56 10.95
C LYS A 268 9.53 -9.75 10.48
N VAL A 269 10.63 -10.41 10.16
CA VAL A 269 11.87 -9.76 9.70
C VAL A 269 11.65 -9.00 8.40
N TRP A 270 10.96 -9.59 7.41
CA TRP A 270 10.70 -8.92 6.14
C TRP A 270 9.70 -7.76 6.28
N HIS A 271 8.75 -7.86 7.22
CA HIS A 271 7.86 -6.76 7.55
C HIS A 271 8.59 -5.60 8.26
N GLU A 272 9.54 -5.91 9.15
CA GLU A 272 10.39 -4.90 9.80
C GLU A 272 11.28 -4.19 8.79
N ILE A 273 11.87 -4.91 7.82
CA ILE A 273 12.63 -4.31 6.71
C ILE A 273 11.73 -3.35 5.91
N LEU A 274 10.53 -3.80 5.52
CA LEU A 274 9.60 -2.97 4.76
C LEU A 274 9.18 -1.72 5.55
N ARG A 275 8.83 -1.87 6.83
CA ARG A 275 8.39 -0.77 7.68
C ARG A 275 9.51 0.20 8.07
N ASN A 276 10.64 -0.35 8.53
CA ASN A 276 11.69 0.44 9.19
C ASN A 276 12.81 0.83 8.24
N ASP A 277 13.34 -0.12 7.43
CA ASP A 277 14.48 0.14 6.57
C ASP A 277 14.05 0.88 5.29
N LEU A 278 12.88 0.53 4.73
CA LEU A 278 12.30 1.19 3.56
C LEU A 278 11.31 2.31 3.92
N ASN A 279 11.03 2.54 5.22
CA ASN A 279 10.11 3.57 5.73
C ASN A 279 8.69 3.51 5.12
N TYR A 280 8.16 2.31 4.91
CA TYR A 280 6.84 2.13 4.32
C TYR A 280 5.72 2.22 5.36
N SER A 281 4.81 3.16 5.20
CA SER A 281 3.66 3.39 6.10
C SER A 281 2.30 3.02 5.50
N GLY A 282 2.25 2.61 4.21
CA GLY A 282 1.02 2.16 3.55
C GLY A 282 0.55 0.77 4.00
N LEU A 283 -0.44 0.20 3.28
CA LEU A 283 -0.99 -1.12 3.57
C LEU A 283 -0.05 -2.23 3.11
N ILE A 284 0.18 -3.21 3.99
CA ILE A 284 0.86 -4.47 3.64
C ILE A 284 -0.20 -5.56 3.51
N ALA A 285 -0.24 -6.22 2.34
CA ALA A 285 -1.13 -7.34 2.06
C ALA A 285 -0.32 -8.64 1.89
N THR A 286 -0.87 -9.77 2.31
CA THR A 286 -0.33 -11.08 1.94
C THR A 286 -0.67 -11.43 0.50
N ASP A 287 0.04 -12.37 -0.13
CA ASP A 287 -0.53 -13.17 -1.20
C ASP A 287 -1.58 -14.15 -0.63
N ASP A 288 -2.27 -14.94 -1.47
CA ASP A 288 -3.34 -15.84 -0.99
C ASP A 288 -2.80 -16.90 -0.02
N LEU A 289 -3.16 -16.77 1.26
CA LEU A 289 -2.73 -17.69 2.31
C LEU A 289 -3.25 -19.14 2.16
N SER A 290 -4.09 -19.41 1.17
CA SER A 290 -4.55 -20.77 0.86
C SER A 290 -3.57 -21.55 0.03
N MET A 291 -2.49 -20.91 -0.47
CA MET A 291 -1.44 -21.55 -1.26
C MET A 291 -0.69 -22.61 -0.44
N ASP A 292 -0.36 -23.74 -1.07
CA ASP A 292 0.25 -24.89 -0.37
C ASP A 292 1.65 -24.58 0.18
N ALA A 293 2.35 -23.62 -0.42
CA ALA A 293 3.65 -23.15 0.06
C ALA A 293 3.61 -22.68 1.53
N ILE A 294 2.53 -22.06 1.97
CA ILE A 294 2.40 -21.51 3.34
C ILE A 294 2.11 -22.59 4.38
N LYS A 295 1.27 -23.58 4.04
CA LYS A 295 0.79 -24.59 5.02
C LYS A 295 1.92 -25.36 5.68
N LYS A 296 2.99 -25.63 4.94
CA LYS A 296 4.16 -26.38 5.44
C LYS A 296 4.93 -25.64 6.54
N TYR A 297 4.88 -24.32 6.53
CA TYR A 297 5.66 -23.45 7.42
C TYR A 297 4.86 -22.87 8.57
N SER A 298 3.56 -23.16 8.65
CA SER A 298 2.71 -22.64 9.71
C SER A 298 2.85 -23.39 11.04
N GLY A 299 3.59 -24.49 11.09
CA GLY A 299 3.81 -25.28 12.31
C GLY A 299 2.53 -25.82 12.94
N GLY A 300 1.47 -26.02 12.13
CA GLY A 300 0.14 -26.43 12.61
C GLY A 300 -0.74 -25.26 13.11
N MET A 301 -0.23 -24.05 13.14
CA MET A 301 -1.00 -22.83 13.41
C MET A 301 -1.66 -22.34 12.10
N SER A 302 -2.80 -21.66 12.21
CA SER A 302 -3.37 -21.02 11.03
C SER A 302 -2.40 -19.97 10.45
N PRO A 303 -2.11 -20.01 9.12
CA PRO A 303 -1.26 -19.01 8.47
C PRO A 303 -1.73 -17.58 8.71
N ALA A 304 -3.03 -17.34 8.85
CA ALA A 304 -3.58 -16.00 9.12
C ALA A 304 -3.13 -15.43 10.48
N ILE A 305 -2.97 -16.28 11.51
CA ILE A 305 -2.45 -15.85 12.82
C ILE A 305 -1.01 -15.35 12.67
N LEU A 306 -0.17 -16.11 11.94
CA LEU A 306 1.22 -15.74 11.70
C LEU A 306 1.31 -14.46 10.86
N ALA A 307 0.50 -14.36 9.80
CA ALA A 307 0.47 -13.20 8.92
C ALA A 307 0.06 -11.91 9.65
N VAL A 308 -0.96 -11.96 10.51
CA VAL A 308 -1.37 -10.81 11.33
C VAL A 308 -0.26 -10.43 12.31
N ASN A 309 0.34 -11.40 13.00
CA ASN A 309 1.42 -11.16 13.97
C ASN A 309 2.72 -10.66 13.32
N SER A 310 2.99 -11.01 12.07
CA SER A 310 4.16 -10.51 11.35
C SER A 310 4.03 -9.05 10.88
N GLY A 311 2.80 -8.52 10.82
CA GLY A 311 2.56 -7.09 10.54
C GLY A 311 1.82 -6.79 9.24
N ASN A 312 1.17 -7.80 8.63
CA ASN A 312 0.25 -7.54 7.53
C ASN A 312 -0.98 -6.77 8.02
N ASP A 313 -1.47 -5.87 7.20
CA ASP A 313 -2.73 -5.16 7.42
C ASP A 313 -3.89 -5.89 6.73
N ILE A 314 -3.65 -6.44 5.53
CA ILE A 314 -4.65 -7.13 4.73
C ILE A 314 -4.25 -8.59 4.51
N ILE A 315 -5.21 -9.48 4.70
CA ILE A 315 -5.09 -10.93 4.52
C ILE A 315 -5.89 -11.34 3.29
N LEU A 316 -5.20 -11.67 2.20
CA LEU A 316 -5.84 -12.28 1.03
C LEU A 316 -6.01 -13.77 1.29
N THR A 317 -7.20 -14.32 1.03
CA THR A 317 -7.45 -15.73 1.28
C THR A 317 -8.63 -16.30 0.52
N SER A 318 -8.47 -17.52 0.01
CA SER A 318 -9.55 -18.36 -0.51
C SER A 318 -10.20 -19.24 0.58
N GLN A 319 -9.61 -19.31 1.80
CA GLN A 319 -10.12 -20.07 2.96
C GLN A 319 -10.65 -19.14 4.06
N PHE A 320 -11.58 -18.27 3.69
CA PHE A 320 -12.04 -17.15 4.53
C PHE A 320 -12.51 -17.58 5.92
N TYR A 321 -13.42 -18.57 5.98
CA TYR A 321 -14.04 -18.96 7.27
C TYR A 321 -13.03 -19.55 8.24
N GLU A 322 -12.14 -20.38 7.75
CA GLU A 322 -11.11 -21.01 8.56
C GLU A 322 -10.15 -19.96 9.13
N HIS A 323 -9.62 -19.10 8.27
CA HIS A 323 -8.65 -18.08 8.65
C HIS A 323 -9.26 -17.01 9.57
N LEU A 324 -10.47 -16.54 9.28
CA LEU A 324 -11.19 -15.57 10.10
C LEU A 324 -11.47 -16.12 11.50
N ASN A 325 -12.04 -17.35 11.59
CA ASN A 325 -12.37 -17.98 12.88
C ASN A 325 -11.12 -18.24 13.72
N ALA A 326 -10.03 -18.68 13.08
CA ALA A 326 -8.73 -18.88 13.77
C ALA A 326 -8.19 -17.55 14.32
N THR A 327 -8.30 -16.46 13.55
CA THR A 327 -7.86 -15.12 13.99
C THR A 327 -8.72 -14.61 15.15
N ILE A 328 -10.05 -14.76 15.08
CA ILE A 328 -10.96 -14.38 16.18
C ILE A 328 -10.62 -15.19 17.47
N ALA A 329 -10.39 -16.50 17.35
CA ALA A 329 -10.00 -17.33 18.48
C ALA A 329 -8.65 -16.92 19.07
N ALA A 330 -7.67 -16.57 18.20
CA ALA A 330 -6.34 -16.12 18.59
C ALA A 330 -6.36 -14.76 19.33
N VAL A 331 -7.27 -13.87 18.96
CA VAL A 331 -7.48 -12.61 19.71
C VAL A 331 -8.14 -12.88 21.05
N LYS A 332 -9.15 -13.75 21.10
CA LYS A 332 -9.85 -14.11 22.36
C LYS A 332 -8.94 -14.80 23.40
N ASN A 333 -7.94 -15.55 22.96
CA ASN A 333 -6.96 -16.21 23.84
C ASN A 333 -5.63 -15.43 23.99
N ASN A 334 -5.55 -14.19 23.48
CA ASN A 334 -4.37 -13.32 23.52
C ASN A 334 -3.13 -13.84 22.74
N THR A 335 -3.28 -14.79 21.82
CA THR A 335 -2.22 -15.15 20.86
C THR A 335 -1.94 -14.02 19.87
N ILE A 336 -2.96 -13.23 19.53
CA ILE A 336 -2.85 -11.94 18.84
C ILE A 336 -3.33 -10.87 19.82
N SER A 337 -2.52 -9.83 20.03
CA SER A 337 -2.94 -8.69 20.86
C SER A 337 -3.95 -7.81 20.13
N MET A 338 -4.88 -7.19 20.88
CA MET A 338 -5.82 -6.21 20.30
C MET A 338 -5.11 -5.02 19.68
N GLU A 339 -3.96 -4.62 20.19
CA GLU A 339 -3.16 -3.54 19.63
C GLU A 339 -2.73 -3.81 18.18
N VAL A 340 -2.36 -5.06 17.86
CA VAL A 340 -2.02 -5.47 16.49
C VAL A 340 -3.23 -5.33 15.58
N ILE A 341 -4.40 -5.81 16.00
CA ILE A 341 -5.66 -5.69 15.25
C ILE A 341 -6.05 -4.23 15.05
N GLU A 342 -6.02 -3.43 16.10
CA GLU A 342 -6.43 -2.02 16.03
C GLU A 342 -5.49 -1.18 15.17
N ARG A 343 -4.19 -1.46 15.21
CA ARG A 343 -3.22 -0.79 14.34
C ARG A 343 -3.49 -1.09 12.85
N ALA A 344 -3.71 -2.36 12.49
CA ALA A 344 -4.05 -2.75 11.13
C ALA A 344 -5.41 -2.19 10.69
N CYS A 345 -6.44 -2.34 11.53
CA CYS A 345 -7.78 -1.82 11.28
C CYS A 345 -7.76 -0.29 11.09
N LYS A 346 -7.06 0.46 11.94
CA LYS A 346 -6.91 1.92 11.83
C LYS A 346 -6.32 2.31 10.48
N ARG A 347 -5.26 1.62 10.03
CA ARG A 347 -4.63 1.91 8.73
C ARG A 347 -5.57 1.60 7.56
N ILE A 348 -6.32 0.49 7.62
CA ILE A 348 -7.33 0.14 6.62
C ILE A 348 -8.45 1.18 6.58
N LEU A 349 -8.96 1.61 7.73
CA LEU A 349 -10.01 2.63 7.80
C LEU A 349 -9.53 3.97 7.24
N ALA A 350 -8.31 4.39 7.58
CA ALA A 350 -7.71 5.59 7.04
C ALA A 350 -7.54 5.53 5.51
N TRP A 351 -7.11 4.39 4.98
CA TRP A 351 -7.08 4.13 3.54
C TRP A 351 -8.49 4.22 2.93
N LYS A 352 -9.52 3.61 3.56
CA LYS A 352 -10.91 3.70 3.09
C LYS A 352 -11.44 5.12 3.09
N ILE A 353 -11.07 5.94 4.07
CA ILE A 353 -11.43 7.35 4.11
C ILE A 353 -10.80 8.08 2.92
N LYS A 354 -9.51 7.90 2.71
CA LYS A 354 -8.76 8.57 1.63
C LYS A 354 -9.23 8.15 0.25
N TYR A 355 -9.26 6.84 -0.02
CA TYR A 355 -9.44 6.30 -1.38
C TYR A 355 -10.88 5.91 -1.72
N LEU A 356 -11.69 5.52 -0.73
CA LEU A 356 -13.05 4.99 -0.95
C LEU A 356 -14.14 5.93 -0.43
N GLY A 357 -13.77 7.05 0.17
CA GLY A 357 -14.74 8.05 0.65
C GLY A 357 -15.51 7.63 1.90
N ALA A 358 -14.99 6.69 2.72
CA ALA A 358 -15.57 6.39 4.02
C ALA A 358 -15.64 7.65 4.89
N ARG A 359 -16.68 7.75 5.75
CA ARG A 359 -16.86 8.89 6.66
C ARG A 359 -17.39 8.41 8.00
N TYR A 360 -17.00 9.10 9.07
CA TYR A 360 -17.66 8.95 10.35
C TYR A 360 -19.05 9.56 10.30
N ILE A 361 -20.06 8.81 10.75
CA ILE A 361 -21.46 9.28 10.82
C ILE A 361 -21.81 9.46 12.30
N GLU A 362 -22.07 10.70 12.70
CA GLU A 362 -22.46 11.03 14.07
C GLU A 362 -23.88 10.52 14.35
N GLY A 363 -24.05 9.73 15.42
CA GLY A 363 -25.37 9.23 15.84
C GLY A 363 -25.61 7.71 15.79
N ASP A 364 -24.70 6.93 15.21
CA ASP A 364 -24.86 5.46 15.14
C ASP A 364 -24.57 4.72 16.49
N GLY A 365 -24.34 5.45 17.58
CA GLY A 365 -24.01 4.88 18.90
C GLY A 365 -25.18 4.72 19.86
N LYS A 366 -26.43 4.89 19.43
CA LYS A 366 -27.60 4.63 20.31
C LYS A 366 -28.18 3.25 19.98
N GLY A 367 -27.83 2.28 20.83
CA GLY A 367 -28.58 1.03 20.95
C GLY A 367 -30.07 1.32 21.18
N GLN A 368 -30.90 0.47 20.58
CA GLN A 368 -32.34 0.43 20.82
C GLN A 368 -32.64 0.48 22.32
N ASP A 369 -33.32 1.53 22.73
CA ASP A 369 -34.12 1.52 23.94
C ASP A 369 -35.55 1.68 23.47
N ASP A 370 -36.35 0.62 23.68
CA ASP A 370 -37.76 0.56 23.36
C ASP A 370 -38.55 1.38 24.37
N GLY A 371 -39.31 2.34 23.92
CA GLY A 371 -40.48 2.67 24.70
C GLY A 371 -40.91 4.12 24.83
N LYS A 372 -42.01 4.38 24.14
CA LYS A 372 -43.13 5.31 24.44
C LYS A 372 -42.92 6.82 24.27
N GLY A 373 -43.85 7.26 23.42
CA GLY A 373 -44.24 8.59 23.03
C GLY A 373 -44.57 9.59 24.15
N ASP A 374 -44.48 10.80 23.78
CA ASP A 374 -45.59 11.79 23.76
C ASP A 374 -45.01 13.16 23.35
N ASP A 375 -45.68 13.68 22.43
CA ASP A 375 -46.10 15.00 21.98
C ASP A 375 -45.53 16.28 22.62
N ASP A 376 -45.47 17.29 21.75
CA ASP A 376 -45.51 18.75 21.93
C ASP A 376 -44.21 19.57 22.15
N GLY A 377 -44.09 20.57 21.25
CA GLY A 377 -43.63 21.88 21.61
C GLY A 377 -42.42 22.46 20.84
N LYS A 378 -42.73 23.24 19.83
CA LYS A 378 -41.81 24.17 19.13
C LYS A 378 -41.02 25.03 20.10
N GLU A 379 -39.72 25.17 19.84
CA GLU A 379 -39.09 26.51 19.92
C GLU A 379 -37.75 26.51 19.14
N LYS A 380 -37.65 27.46 18.20
CA LYS A 380 -36.41 27.83 17.50
C LYS A 380 -35.50 28.58 18.48
N LYS A 381 -34.26 28.12 18.64
CA LYS A 381 -33.18 28.96 19.18
C LYS A 381 -32.08 29.07 18.13
N GLU A 382 -31.74 30.32 17.85
CA GLU A 382 -30.65 30.76 17.00
C GLU A 382 -29.31 30.33 17.61
N GLU A 383 -28.47 29.64 16.79
CA GLU A 383 -27.08 29.39 17.13
C GLU A 383 -26.23 30.63 16.92
N LYS A 384 -25.61 31.10 17.99
CA LYS A 384 -24.53 32.10 17.96
C LYS A 384 -23.24 31.40 17.50
N ASN A 385 -22.71 31.82 16.38
CA ASN A 385 -21.37 31.52 15.93
C ASN A 385 -20.34 32.13 16.88
N GLU A 386 -19.55 31.28 17.57
CA GLU A 386 -18.27 31.68 18.14
C GLU A 386 -17.18 31.63 17.07
N PRO A 387 -16.26 32.61 17.01
CA PRO A 387 -15.23 32.62 15.99
C PRO A 387 -14.15 31.57 16.30
N ALA A 388 -13.82 30.75 15.30
CA ALA A 388 -12.69 29.85 15.32
C ALA A 388 -11.39 30.61 15.59
N SER A 389 -10.57 30.13 16.52
CA SER A 389 -9.25 30.69 16.83
C SER A 389 -8.36 30.61 15.58
N ASP A 390 -7.93 31.78 15.13
CA ASP A 390 -7.16 31.95 13.90
C ASP A 390 -5.68 31.53 14.10
N ASN A 391 -5.38 30.25 13.97
CA ASN A 391 -4.00 29.70 13.95
C ASN A 391 -3.29 29.94 12.62
N THR A 392 -3.95 30.53 11.63
CA THR A 392 -3.42 30.75 10.28
C THR A 392 -2.22 31.69 10.29
N LEU A 393 -2.23 32.71 11.15
CA LEU A 393 -1.13 33.64 11.28
C LEU A 393 0.15 32.99 11.87
N LEU A 394 -0.01 32.07 12.82
CA LEU A 394 1.10 31.33 13.42
C LEU A 394 1.75 30.38 12.41
N ILE A 395 0.97 29.71 11.58
CA ILE A 395 1.46 28.82 10.51
C ILE A 395 2.21 29.64 9.44
N ILE A 396 1.72 30.80 9.05
CA ILE A 396 2.39 31.68 8.09
C ILE A 396 3.73 32.19 8.66
N ILE A 397 3.79 32.58 9.93
CA ILE A 397 5.02 33.03 10.57
C ILE A 397 6.03 31.90 10.66
N LEU A 398 5.63 30.68 11.04
CA LEU A 398 6.51 29.50 11.08
C LEU A 398 7.05 29.15 9.71
N SER A 399 6.23 29.20 8.67
CA SER A 399 6.67 28.90 7.30
C SER A 399 7.66 29.92 6.76
N LEU A 400 7.50 31.21 7.08
CA LEU A 400 8.45 32.28 6.73
C LEU A 400 9.79 32.12 7.47
N VAL A 401 9.77 31.77 8.74
CA VAL A 401 10.99 31.51 9.52
C VAL A 401 11.75 30.31 8.94
N CYS A 402 11.06 29.23 8.59
CA CYS A 402 11.66 28.07 7.94
C CYS A 402 12.30 28.39 6.58
N ALA A 403 11.65 29.21 5.77
CA ALA A 403 12.19 29.65 4.47
C ALA A 403 13.47 30.51 4.63
N ILE A 404 13.53 31.38 5.63
CA ILE A 404 14.71 32.20 5.92
C ILE A 404 15.87 31.31 6.39
N VAL A 405 15.63 30.37 7.29
CA VAL A 405 16.64 29.43 7.78
C VAL A 405 17.19 28.57 6.63
N LEU A 406 16.32 28.07 5.75
CA LEU A 406 16.73 27.30 4.58
C LEU A 406 17.59 28.13 3.62
N GLY A 407 17.22 29.39 3.38
CA GLY A 407 18.00 30.35 2.59
C GLY A 407 19.42 30.58 3.14
N ILE A 408 19.54 30.70 4.47
CA ILE A 408 20.84 30.86 5.15
C ILE A 408 21.70 29.59 4.99
N ILE A 409 21.12 28.41 5.14
CA ILE A 409 21.81 27.13 4.95
C ILE A 409 22.33 26.99 3.51
N ILE A 410 21.48 27.25 2.52
CA ILE A 410 21.85 27.23 1.11
C ILE A 410 23.00 28.23 0.83
N TYR A 411 22.94 29.43 1.38
CA TYR A 411 24.00 30.42 1.23
C TYR A 411 25.35 29.92 1.77
N PHE A 412 25.36 29.30 2.96
CA PHE A 412 26.59 28.77 3.55
C PHE A 412 27.15 27.58 2.76
N VAL A 413 26.28 26.70 2.25
CA VAL A 413 26.68 25.54 1.40
C VAL A 413 27.29 26.06 0.09
N LEU A 414 26.64 27.00 -0.58
CA LEU A 414 27.14 27.58 -1.84
C LEU A 414 28.48 28.32 -1.60
N ARG A 415 28.63 29.03 -0.48
CA ARG A 415 29.86 29.69 -0.10
C ARG A 415 30.98 28.71 0.14
N GLN A 416 30.75 27.55 0.77
CA GLN A 416 31.77 26.50 0.94
C GLN A 416 32.19 25.90 -0.40
N PHE A 417 31.27 25.67 -1.31
CA PHE A 417 31.56 25.20 -2.66
C PHE A 417 32.40 26.23 -3.44
N TYR A 418 32.09 27.50 -3.32
CA TYR A 418 32.82 28.58 -3.98
C TYR A 418 34.25 28.71 -3.42
N CYS A 419 34.44 28.62 -2.12
CA CYS A 419 35.78 28.63 -1.49
C CYS A 419 36.61 27.40 -1.87
N LYS A 420 35.99 26.20 -1.97
CA LYS A 420 36.69 24.99 -2.45
C LYS A 420 37.14 25.10 -3.91
N LYS A 421 36.33 25.75 -4.77
CA LYS A 421 36.69 25.97 -6.16
C LYS A 421 37.86 26.92 -6.32
N GLN A 422 37.93 28.01 -5.53
CA GLN A 422 39.06 28.93 -5.55
C GLN A 422 40.39 28.32 -5.07
N VAL A 423 40.32 27.37 -4.12
CA VAL A 423 41.54 26.65 -3.65
C VAL A 423 42.04 25.70 -4.74
N ASN A 424 41.17 25.01 -5.46
CA ASN A 424 41.56 24.13 -6.56
C ASN A 424 42.09 24.88 -7.79
N ASP A 425 41.54 26.05 -8.10
CA ASP A 425 42.00 26.87 -9.24
C ASP A 425 43.39 27.47 -8.97
N ASN A 426 43.73 27.80 -7.71
CA ASN A 426 45.04 28.30 -7.31
C ASN A 426 46.15 27.20 -7.23
N ASP A 427 45.78 25.93 -7.05
CA ASP A 427 46.69 24.79 -7.08
C ASP A 427 47.02 24.33 -8.50
N ILE A 428 46.17 24.60 -9.49
CA ILE A 428 46.41 24.28 -10.91
C ILE A 428 47.41 25.26 -11.55
N GLU A 429 47.49 26.53 -11.12
CA GLU A 429 48.48 27.51 -11.62
C GLU A 429 49.90 27.28 -11.09
N ARG A 430 50.10 26.41 -10.09
CA ARG A 430 51.43 26.09 -9.52
C ARG A 430 52.14 24.90 -10.14
N ILE A 431 51.51 24.19 -11.06
CA ILE A 431 52.06 23.02 -11.74
C ILE A 431 52.05 23.23 -13.27
N ALA A 432 52.76 24.27 -13.72
CA ALA A 432 53.22 24.36 -15.11
C ALA A 432 54.69 24.00 -15.17
N PRO A 433 55.11 22.99 -15.92
CA PRO A 433 56.52 22.69 -16.07
C PRO A 433 57.18 23.71 -17.03
N ASP A 434 58.29 24.27 -16.56
CA ASP A 434 59.23 25.04 -17.35
C ASP A 434 59.72 24.22 -18.56
N THR A 435 59.22 24.51 -19.74
CA THR A 435 59.78 24.01 -21.01
C THR A 435 60.73 25.05 -21.62
N ASN A 436 61.97 25.10 -21.09
CA ASN A 436 63.13 25.60 -21.78
C ASN A 436 64.33 24.82 -21.30
N LEU A 437 64.76 23.79 -22.11
CA LEU A 437 66.13 23.39 -22.32
C LEU A 437 66.22 22.21 -23.30
N LEU A 438 66.73 22.55 -24.51
CA LEU A 438 67.27 21.72 -25.57
C LEU A 438 66.34 20.86 -26.40
#